data_1e1a23a9e05a73b102a1523e4fb7403b
#
_entry.id   1e1a23a9e05a73b102a1523e4fb7403b
#
_cell.length_a   1.000
_cell.length_b   1.000
_cell.length_c   1.000
_cell.angle_alpha   90.00
_cell.angle_beta   90.00
_cell.angle_gamma   90.00
#
_symmetry.space_group_name_H-M   'P 1'
#
loop_
_entity.id
_entity.type
_entity.pdbx_description
1 polymer ?
#
loop_
_entity_poly.entity_id
_entity_poly.type
_entity_poly.pdbx_seq_one_letter_code
_entity_poly.pdbx_strand_id
1 'polypeptide(L)'
;LGFIVVSIDGMGTYNRSKAFHDVCWKNLKDAGFPDRIAWMKAAGKKYPYMDLDKVGIYGWSAGGQNAMAALLFHNDFYKVAVALCGCHDNRMDKVWWNEQWMGYPLDESYSASSNVDNAHLLKGKLLLINGELDDNVDPTSTLQVVAALMKANKNFEQLYLPGKTHSLGGTFEFHKMYDHFVKYLLNQPVPEWE
;
A
#
# COMPACT_ATOMS: atom_id res chain seq x y z
N LEU A 1 9.43 -11.88 15.44
CA LEU A 1 8.18 -12.35 14.81
C LEU A 1 8.42 -13.36 13.66
N GLY A 2 9.67 -13.55 13.21
CA GLY A 2 10.02 -14.55 12.19
C GLY A 2 9.73 -14.15 10.74
N PHE A 3 9.47 -12.88 10.45
CA PHE A 3 9.34 -12.38 9.08
C PHE A 3 10.69 -12.13 8.42
N ILE A 4 10.77 -12.41 7.11
CA ILE A 4 11.83 -11.90 6.25
C ILE A 4 11.34 -10.58 5.69
N VAL A 5 12.08 -9.50 5.96
CA VAL A 5 11.73 -8.15 5.47
C VAL A 5 12.63 -7.81 4.31
N VAL A 6 12.03 -7.38 3.20
CA VAL A 6 12.75 -6.98 1.99
C VAL A 6 12.42 -5.54 1.61
N SER A 7 13.41 -4.81 1.14
CA SER A 7 13.26 -3.48 0.54
C SER A 7 14.02 -3.47 -0.78
N ILE A 8 13.32 -3.19 -1.87
CA ILE A 8 13.87 -3.33 -3.21
C ILE A 8 13.50 -2.12 -4.04
N ASP A 9 14.49 -1.50 -4.66
CA ASP A 9 14.29 -0.46 -5.66
C ASP A 9 13.84 -1.10 -6.98
N GLY A 10 12.56 -0.97 -7.31
CA GLY A 10 12.05 -1.28 -8.63
C GLY A 10 12.14 -0.09 -9.58
N MET A 11 11.86 -0.31 -10.85
CA MET A 11 11.72 0.78 -11.82
C MET A 11 10.70 1.80 -11.31
N GLY A 12 10.96 3.08 -11.54
CA GLY A 12 10.22 4.20 -10.97
C GLY A 12 10.96 4.92 -9.85
N THR A 13 12.00 4.30 -9.24
CA THR A 13 12.84 5.00 -8.26
C THR A 13 13.85 5.90 -8.95
N TYR A 14 14.29 6.96 -8.25
CA TYR A 14 15.24 7.95 -8.78
C TYR A 14 16.71 7.51 -8.57
N ASN A 15 17.65 8.36 -8.96
CA ASN A 15 19.11 8.11 -8.91
C ASN A 15 19.62 6.98 -9.82
N ARG A 16 18.86 6.65 -10.86
CA ARG A 16 19.25 5.74 -11.94
C ARG A 16 19.08 6.45 -13.30
N SER A 17 18.89 5.71 -14.40
CA SER A 17 18.61 6.34 -15.68
C SER A 17 17.22 7.00 -15.72
N LYS A 18 17.05 7.99 -16.62
CA LYS A 18 15.73 8.59 -16.86
C LYS A 18 14.68 7.54 -17.26
N ALA A 19 15.03 6.62 -18.13
CA ALA A 19 14.14 5.54 -18.57
C ALA A 19 13.72 4.61 -17.40
N PHE A 20 14.62 4.38 -16.44
CA PHE A 20 14.30 3.61 -15.24
C PHE A 20 13.29 4.35 -14.34
N HIS A 21 13.47 5.64 -14.18
CA HIS A 21 12.60 6.49 -13.35
C HIS A 21 11.23 6.72 -13.99
N ASP A 22 11.18 7.02 -15.29
CA ASP A 22 9.97 7.51 -15.96
C ASP A 22 8.84 6.48 -16.08
N VAL A 23 9.07 5.22 -15.74
CA VAL A 23 7.99 4.19 -15.71
C VAL A 23 6.91 4.49 -14.68
N CYS A 24 7.19 5.37 -13.70
CA CYS A 24 6.18 5.81 -12.73
C CYS A 24 5.24 6.88 -13.30
N TRP A 25 5.61 7.54 -14.41
CA TRP A 25 4.80 8.57 -15.02
C TRP A 25 3.43 8.02 -15.45
N LYS A 26 2.37 8.60 -14.90
CA LYS A 26 0.97 8.17 -15.14
C LYS A 26 0.69 6.70 -14.77
N ASN A 27 1.52 6.09 -13.92
CA ASN A 27 1.43 4.68 -13.58
C ASN A 27 1.79 4.40 -12.10
N LEU A 28 1.22 5.17 -11.19
CA LEU A 28 1.50 4.99 -9.74
C LEU A 28 0.95 3.65 -9.20
N LYS A 29 -0.03 3.05 -9.89
CA LYS A 29 -0.61 1.76 -9.49
C LYS A 29 0.34 0.57 -9.64
N ASP A 30 1.29 0.62 -10.59
CA ASP A 30 2.07 -0.55 -11.00
C ASP A 30 3.60 -0.31 -11.01
N ALA A 31 4.04 0.94 -10.88
CA ALA A 31 5.46 1.26 -10.89
C ALA A 31 6.22 0.45 -9.82
N GLY A 32 7.25 -0.29 -10.24
CA GLY A 32 8.10 -1.11 -9.39
C GLY A 32 7.55 -2.47 -8.96
N PHE A 33 6.27 -2.77 -9.10
CA PHE A 33 5.73 -4.09 -8.72
C PHE A 33 6.27 -5.23 -9.56
N PRO A 34 6.32 -5.14 -10.90
CA PRO A 34 6.87 -6.22 -11.71
C PRO A 34 8.29 -6.60 -11.31
N ASP A 35 9.15 -5.62 -11.04
CA ASP A 35 10.54 -5.85 -10.64
C ASP A 35 10.64 -6.48 -9.24
N ARG A 36 9.87 -5.96 -8.27
CA ARG A 36 9.85 -6.48 -6.91
C ARG A 36 9.38 -7.92 -6.88
N ILE A 37 8.34 -8.25 -7.63
CA ILE A 37 7.81 -9.61 -7.75
C ILE A 37 8.84 -10.53 -8.42
N ALA A 38 9.46 -10.09 -9.52
CA ALA A 38 10.49 -10.85 -10.23
C ALA A 38 11.69 -11.12 -9.32
N TRP A 39 12.15 -10.12 -8.58
CA TRP A 39 13.24 -10.24 -7.64
C TRP A 39 12.92 -11.24 -6.52
N MET A 40 11.74 -11.12 -5.87
CA MET A 40 11.33 -12.05 -4.81
C MET A 40 11.22 -13.49 -5.33
N LYS A 41 10.68 -13.69 -6.54
CA LYS A 41 10.64 -15.00 -7.17
C LYS A 41 12.05 -15.57 -7.43
N ALA A 42 12.99 -14.74 -7.86
CA ALA A 42 14.38 -15.16 -8.07
C ALA A 42 15.08 -15.48 -6.73
N ALA A 43 14.87 -14.64 -5.70
CA ALA A 43 15.39 -14.88 -4.36
C ALA A 43 14.82 -16.17 -3.76
N GLY A 44 13.52 -16.43 -3.87
CA GLY A 44 12.87 -17.64 -3.37
C GLY A 44 13.38 -18.92 -4.02
N LYS A 45 13.78 -18.87 -5.31
CA LYS A 45 14.46 -20.00 -5.95
C LYS A 45 15.84 -20.29 -5.34
N LYS A 46 16.55 -19.23 -4.93
CA LYS A 46 17.88 -19.35 -4.31
C LYS A 46 17.80 -19.69 -2.81
N TYR A 47 16.76 -19.23 -2.15
CA TYR A 47 16.57 -19.36 -0.71
C TYR A 47 15.23 -20.05 -0.41
N PRO A 48 15.18 -21.40 -0.41
CA PRO A 48 13.93 -22.17 -0.32
C PRO A 48 13.14 -21.97 0.99
N TYR A 49 13.73 -21.34 2.01
CA TYR A 49 13.04 -20.97 3.24
C TYR A 49 12.16 -19.73 3.10
N MET A 50 12.21 -19.01 1.99
CA MET A 50 11.31 -17.92 1.66
C MET A 50 9.97 -18.47 1.17
N ASP A 51 8.94 -18.32 1.97
CA ASP A 51 7.56 -18.72 1.61
C ASP A 51 6.89 -17.64 0.78
N LEU A 52 6.88 -17.80 -0.54
CA LEU A 52 6.28 -16.85 -1.46
C LEU A 52 4.75 -16.97 -1.59
N ASP A 53 4.13 -17.95 -0.94
CA ASP A 53 2.67 -18.01 -0.82
C ASP A 53 2.16 -17.10 0.31
N LYS A 54 3.07 -16.60 1.14
CA LYS A 54 2.80 -15.72 2.30
C LYS A 54 3.51 -14.38 2.15
N VAL A 55 3.18 -13.63 1.13
CA VAL A 55 3.78 -12.31 0.89
C VAL A 55 2.84 -11.21 1.34
N GLY A 56 3.35 -10.35 2.24
CA GLY A 56 2.69 -9.13 2.68
C GLY A 56 3.42 -7.89 2.22
N ILE A 57 2.75 -6.75 2.33
CA ILE A 57 3.30 -5.44 2.02
C ILE A 57 2.78 -4.40 3.00
N TYR A 58 3.60 -3.44 3.36
CA TYR A 58 3.14 -2.24 4.07
C TYR A 58 3.77 -1.00 3.47
N GLY A 59 3.13 0.11 3.66
CA GLY A 59 3.65 1.38 3.21
C GLY A 59 2.91 2.54 3.83
N TRP A 60 3.56 3.69 3.79
CA TRP A 60 3.14 4.93 4.41
C TRP A 60 3.00 6.02 3.35
N SER A 61 1.97 6.90 3.45
CA SER A 61 1.77 8.01 2.53
C SER A 61 1.58 7.50 1.08
N ALA A 62 2.40 7.92 0.13
CA ALA A 62 2.45 7.33 -1.21
C ALA A 62 2.67 5.80 -1.16
N GLY A 63 3.46 5.33 -0.19
CA GLY A 63 3.63 3.90 0.08
C GLY A 63 2.34 3.23 0.57
N GLY A 64 1.48 3.95 1.28
CA GLY A 64 0.15 3.46 1.69
C GLY A 64 -0.78 3.25 0.48
N GLN A 65 -0.79 4.20 -0.46
CA GLN A 65 -1.46 4.01 -1.75
C GLN A 65 -0.93 2.76 -2.46
N ASN A 66 0.39 2.62 -2.54
CA ASN A 66 1.05 1.51 -3.21
C ASN A 66 0.78 0.17 -2.50
N ALA A 67 0.80 0.13 -1.16
CA ALA A 67 0.50 -1.09 -0.40
C ALA A 67 -0.92 -1.60 -0.67
N MET A 68 -1.93 -0.73 -0.70
CA MET A 68 -3.28 -1.14 -1.07
C MET A 68 -3.35 -1.57 -2.56
N ALA A 69 -2.69 -0.83 -3.47
CA ALA A 69 -2.65 -1.17 -4.90
C ALA A 69 -2.12 -2.59 -5.14
N ALA A 70 -1.20 -3.09 -4.31
CA ALA A 70 -0.71 -4.47 -4.39
C ALA A 70 -1.84 -5.50 -4.25
N LEU A 71 -2.81 -5.27 -3.37
CA LEU A 71 -3.97 -6.16 -3.20
C LEU A 71 -5.05 -5.96 -4.27
N LEU A 72 -5.02 -4.84 -4.99
CA LEU A 72 -5.96 -4.59 -6.10
C LEU A 72 -5.44 -5.21 -7.41
N PHE A 73 -4.17 -4.98 -7.73
CA PHE A 73 -3.60 -5.27 -9.05
C PHE A 73 -2.64 -6.47 -9.08
N HIS A 74 -2.11 -6.89 -7.92
CA HIS A 74 -1.16 -8.00 -7.77
C HIS A 74 -1.58 -8.98 -6.67
N ASN A 75 -2.89 -9.20 -6.51
CA ASN A 75 -3.46 -10.08 -5.48
C ASN A 75 -3.16 -11.58 -5.69
N ASP A 76 -2.67 -11.95 -6.84
CA ASP A 76 -2.10 -13.27 -7.11
C ASP A 76 -0.80 -13.49 -6.33
N PHE A 77 -0.04 -12.44 -6.07
CA PHE A 77 1.23 -12.49 -5.35
C PHE A 77 1.11 -12.00 -3.90
N TYR A 78 0.59 -10.79 -3.67
CA TYR A 78 0.43 -10.21 -2.33
C TYR A 78 -0.88 -10.69 -1.68
N LYS A 79 -0.81 -11.08 -0.40
CA LYS A 79 -1.94 -11.66 0.35
C LYS A 79 -2.45 -10.75 1.47
N VAL A 80 -1.56 -9.96 2.06
CA VAL A 80 -1.85 -9.08 3.20
C VAL A 80 -1.22 -7.72 2.97
N ALA A 81 -1.95 -6.65 3.24
CA ALA A 81 -1.39 -5.30 3.17
C ALA A 81 -1.79 -4.45 4.38
N VAL A 82 -0.87 -3.57 4.78
CA VAL A 82 -1.14 -2.48 5.71
C VAL A 82 -0.83 -1.16 5.00
N ALA A 83 -1.84 -0.33 4.83
CA ALA A 83 -1.75 0.97 4.17
C ALA A 83 -1.93 2.08 5.21
N LEU A 84 -0.84 2.81 5.49
CA LEU A 84 -0.82 3.89 6.46
C LEU A 84 -0.92 5.25 5.73
N CYS A 85 -1.88 6.08 6.08
CA CYS A 85 -2.10 7.44 5.57
C CYS A 85 -1.98 7.54 4.05
N GLY A 86 -2.57 6.60 3.30
CA GLY A 86 -2.42 6.53 1.85
C GLY A 86 -3.18 7.62 1.10
N CYS A 87 -2.55 8.22 0.09
CA CYS A 87 -3.23 9.04 -0.91
C CYS A 87 -3.91 8.12 -1.93
N HIS A 88 -5.13 7.67 -1.65
CA HIS A 88 -5.79 6.61 -2.40
C HIS A 88 -6.39 7.04 -3.75
N ASP A 89 -6.49 8.35 -3.99
CA ASP A 89 -6.93 8.91 -5.26
C ASP A 89 -6.13 10.19 -5.58
N ASN A 90 -5.42 10.20 -6.70
CA ASN A 90 -4.57 11.32 -7.09
C ASN A 90 -5.33 12.52 -7.67
N ARG A 91 -6.67 12.45 -7.75
CA ARG A 91 -7.54 13.59 -8.10
C ARG A 91 -7.87 14.47 -6.89
N MET A 92 -7.60 13.99 -5.68
CA MET A 92 -7.67 14.74 -4.44
C MET A 92 -6.29 14.89 -3.82
N ASP A 93 -6.16 15.65 -2.78
CA ASP A 93 -4.90 15.98 -2.12
C ASP A 93 -4.12 17.10 -2.85
N LYS A 94 -2.81 17.13 -2.80
CA LYS A 94 -1.96 18.23 -3.30
C LYS A 94 -1.83 18.20 -4.82
N VAL A 95 -2.39 19.20 -5.48
CA VAL A 95 -2.31 19.34 -6.95
C VAL A 95 -0.86 19.26 -7.43
N TRP A 96 0.05 20.02 -6.81
CA TRP A 96 1.45 20.08 -7.21
C TRP A 96 2.16 18.71 -7.15
N TRP A 97 1.81 17.86 -6.18
CA TRP A 97 2.37 16.51 -6.05
C TRP A 97 1.73 15.55 -7.07
N ASN A 98 0.42 15.56 -7.16
CA ASN A 98 -0.31 14.65 -8.02
C ASN A 98 -0.04 14.92 -9.50
N GLU A 99 -0.06 16.18 -9.96
CA GLU A 99 0.23 16.53 -11.34
C GLU A 99 1.68 16.28 -11.73
N GLN A 100 2.63 16.37 -10.78
CA GLN A 100 4.02 16.02 -11.01
C GLN A 100 4.19 14.58 -11.49
N TRP A 101 3.38 13.66 -11.00
CA TRP A 101 3.48 12.22 -11.31
C TRP A 101 2.43 11.74 -12.31
N MET A 102 1.27 12.36 -12.31
CA MET A 102 0.13 11.95 -13.13
C MET A 102 -0.18 12.88 -14.29
N GLY A 103 0.43 14.09 -14.31
CA GLY A 103 0.29 15.06 -15.40
C GLY A 103 -1.01 15.88 -15.37
N TYR A 104 -1.07 16.83 -16.29
CA TYR A 104 -2.21 17.71 -16.55
C TYR A 104 -2.45 17.83 -18.07
N PRO A 105 -3.70 17.92 -18.55
CA PRO A 105 -4.95 17.76 -17.79
C PRO A 105 -5.16 16.33 -17.26
N LEU A 106 -6.15 16.17 -16.35
CA LEU A 106 -6.54 14.85 -15.86
C LEU A 106 -6.99 13.98 -17.04
N ASP A 107 -6.51 12.74 -17.03
CA ASP A 107 -6.88 11.73 -18.02
C ASP A 107 -7.19 10.38 -17.36
N GLU A 108 -7.39 9.34 -18.17
CA GLU A 108 -7.76 8.00 -17.70
C GLU A 108 -6.72 7.36 -16.78
N SER A 109 -5.46 7.81 -16.79
CA SER A 109 -4.43 7.29 -15.91
C SER A 109 -4.74 7.52 -14.42
N TYR A 110 -5.42 8.62 -14.10
CA TYR A 110 -5.87 8.93 -12.75
C TYR A 110 -6.87 7.88 -12.23
N SER A 111 -7.90 7.56 -13.02
CA SER A 111 -8.86 6.51 -12.66
C SER A 111 -8.20 5.14 -12.63
N ALA A 112 -7.35 4.84 -13.60
CA ALA A 112 -6.61 3.58 -13.64
C ALA A 112 -5.70 3.37 -12.43
N SER A 113 -5.15 4.45 -11.83
CA SER A 113 -4.28 4.39 -10.65
C SER A 113 -5.03 4.61 -9.32
N SER A 114 -6.33 4.93 -9.36
CA SER A 114 -7.13 5.19 -8.16
C SER A 114 -7.47 3.91 -7.40
N ASN A 115 -7.12 3.85 -6.12
CA ASN A 115 -7.57 2.78 -5.25
C ASN A 115 -9.07 2.85 -4.97
N VAL A 116 -9.67 4.06 -5.06
CA VAL A 116 -11.11 4.28 -4.88
C VAL A 116 -11.88 3.66 -6.05
N ASP A 117 -11.54 4.01 -7.29
CA ASP A 117 -12.22 3.52 -8.48
C ASP A 117 -12.05 1.99 -8.63
N ASN A 118 -10.92 1.46 -8.20
CA ASN A 118 -10.56 0.04 -8.32
C ASN A 118 -10.79 -0.78 -7.04
N ALA A 119 -11.47 -0.24 -6.03
CA ALA A 119 -11.72 -0.91 -4.75
C ALA A 119 -12.41 -2.28 -4.92
N HIS A 120 -13.23 -2.44 -5.96
CA HIS A 120 -13.92 -3.69 -6.29
C HIS A 120 -12.98 -4.87 -6.61
N LEU A 121 -11.72 -4.59 -6.96
CA LEU A 121 -10.69 -5.60 -7.26
C LEU A 121 -10.05 -6.19 -6.00
N LEU A 122 -10.27 -5.61 -4.81
CA LEU A 122 -9.63 -6.05 -3.58
C LEU A 122 -9.78 -7.55 -3.37
N LYS A 123 -8.63 -8.21 -3.19
CA LYS A 123 -8.50 -9.58 -2.65
C LYS A 123 -7.39 -9.60 -1.60
N GLY A 124 -7.54 -10.50 -0.63
CA GLY A 124 -6.59 -10.58 0.50
C GLY A 124 -7.06 -9.80 1.73
N LYS A 125 -6.15 -9.55 2.65
CA LYS A 125 -6.41 -8.93 3.95
C LYS A 125 -5.81 -7.53 3.99
N LEU A 126 -6.65 -6.53 4.12
CA LEU A 126 -6.27 -5.12 4.14
C LEU A 126 -6.53 -4.51 5.51
N LEU A 127 -5.53 -3.82 6.05
CA LEU A 127 -5.65 -2.90 7.17
C LEU A 127 -5.34 -1.49 6.67
N LEU A 128 -6.29 -0.57 6.86
CA LEU A 128 -6.12 0.86 6.64
C LEU A 128 -5.86 1.54 7.97
N ILE A 129 -4.82 2.36 8.07
CA ILE A 129 -4.51 3.14 9.27
C ILE A 129 -4.39 4.60 8.87
N ASN A 130 -5.11 5.50 9.55
CA ASN A 130 -4.99 6.93 9.32
C ASN A 130 -5.16 7.75 10.60
N GLY A 131 -4.46 8.88 10.65
CA GLY A 131 -4.58 9.85 11.72
C GLY A 131 -5.74 10.83 11.47
N GLU A 132 -6.41 11.25 12.53
CA GLU A 132 -7.50 12.23 12.47
C GLU A 132 -7.04 13.61 12.01
N LEU A 133 -5.86 14.03 12.49
CA LEU A 133 -5.28 15.35 12.24
C LEU A 133 -4.18 15.32 11.18
N ASP A 134 -4.29 14.41 10.22
CA ASP A 134 -3.33 14.35 9.11
C ASP A 134 -3.50 15.59 8.23
N ASP A 135 -2.52 16.48 8.28
CA ASP A 135 -2.44 17.73 7.52
C ASP A 135 -1.62 17.61 6.23
N ASN A 136 -1.09 16.43 5.97
CA ASN A 136 -0.31 16.12 4.76
C ASN A 136 -1.15 15.35 3.74
N VAL A 137 -1.71 14.21 4.13
CA VAL A 137 -2.70 13.47 3.33
C VAL A 137 -4.03 13.49 4.07
N ASP A 138 -4.97 14.27 3.56
CA ASP A 138 -6.27 14.45 4.19
C ASP A 138 -6.90 13.09 4.55
N PRO A 139 -7.35 12.88 5.79
CA PRO A 139 -8.02 11.64 6.21
C PRO A 139 -9.17 11.22 5.30
N THR A 140 -9.80 12.18 4.62
CA THR A 140 -10.87 11.93 3.65
C THR A 140 -10.40 11.02 2.51
N SER A 141 -9.11 11.02 2.16
CA SER A 141 -8.56 10.07 1.18
C SER A 141 -8.81 8.62 1.59
N THR A 142 -8.56 8.29 2.86
CA THR A 142 -8.85 6.96 3.40
C THR A 142 -10.37 6.73 3.51
N LEU A 143 -11.14 7.73 3.93
CA LEU A 143 -12.60 7.57 4.06
C LEU A 143 -13.29 7.33 2.71
N GLN A 144 -12.81 7.94 1.63
CA GLN A 144 -13.33 7.67 0.30
C GLN A 144 -13.10 6.22 -0.14
N VAL A 145 -11.91 5.68 0.10
CA VAL A 145 -11.64 4.27 -0.23
C VAL A 145 -12.43 3.32 0.67
N VAL A 146 -12.63 3.65 1.92
CA VAL A 146 -13.52 2.90 2.83
C VAL A 146 -14.94 2.84 2.27
N ALA A 147 -15.50 3.98 1.87
CA ALA A 147 -16.84 4.04 1.25
C ALA A 147 -16.91 3.20 -0.04
N ALA A 148 -15.87 3.23 -0.88
CA ALA A 148 -15.81 2.44 -2.10
C ALA A 148 -15.72 0.92 -1.81
N LEU A 149 -14.94 0.52 -0.82
CA LEU A 149 -14.85 -0.87 -0.37
C LEU A 149 -16.16 -1.39 0.20
N MET A 150 -16.84 -0.58 1.00
CA MET A 150 -18.19 -0.92 1.53
C MET A 150 -19.19 -1.08 0.38
N LYS A 151 -19.22 -0.15 -0.58
CA LYS A 151 -20.08 -0.24 -1.77
C LYS A 151 -19.80 -1.50 -2.59
N ALA A 152 -18.54 -1.93 -2.67
CA ALA A 152 -18.11 -3.13 -3.37
C ALA A 152 -18.26 -4.41 -2.53
N ASN A 153 -18.82 -4.33 -1.32
CA ASN A 153 -18.99 -5.44 -0.38
C ASN A 153 -17.66 -6.18 -0.10
N LYS A 154 -16.57 -5.44 0.15
CA LYS A 154 -15.24 -5.97 0.45
C LYS A 154 -14.96 -5.96 1.94
N ASN A 155 -14.29 -7.00 2.43
CA ASN A 155 -13.84 -7.08 3.82
C ASN A 155 -12.48 -6.40 3.97
N PHE A 156 -12.36 -5.53 4.97
CA PHE A 156 -11.13 -4.84 5.37
C PHE A 156 -11.17 -4.51 6.86
N GLU A 157 -10.05 -4.16 7.43
CA GLU A 157 -9.92 -3.60 8.77
C GLU A 157 -9.50 -2.12 8.66
N GLN A 158 -9.98 -1.29 9.58
CA GLN A 158 -9.59 0.12 9.67
C GLN A 158 -9.23 0.49 11.10
N LEU A 159 -8.15 1.23 11.26
CA LEU A 159 -7.73 1.87 12.50
C LEU A 159 -7.68 3.39 12.27
N TYR A 160 -8.68 4.10 12.81
CA TYR A 160 -8.71 5.56 12.84
C TYR A 160 -8.13 6.03 14.15
N LEU A 161 -7.14 6.93 14.11
CA LEU A 161 -6.35 7.33 15.27
C LEU A 161 -6.65 8.78 15.67
N PRO A 162 -7.47 9.00 16.72
CA PRO A 162 -7.78 10.34 17.21
C PRO A 162 -6.52 11.09 17.64
N GLY A 163 -6.45 12.38 17.27
CA GLY A 163 -5.36 13.27 17.63
C GLY A 163 -4.01 12.99 16.96
N LYS A 164 -3.92 12.00 16.06
CA LYS A 164 -2.69 11.70 15.32
C LYS A 164 -2.64 12.45 14.00
N THR A 165 -1.45 12.92 13.66
CA THR A 165 -1.13 13.57 12.39
C THR A 165 -0.65 12.57 11.34
N HIS A 166 -0.01 13.04 10.27
CA HIS A 166 0.64 12.17 9.28
C HIS A 166 1.73 11.27 9.88
N SER A 167 2.32 11.66 10.99
CA SER A 167 3.38 10.91 11.68
C SER A 167 2.82 9.80 12.57
N LEU A 168 2.53 8.64 11.97
CA LEU A 168 2.00 7.45 12.65
C LEU A 168 3.12 6.48 13.05
N GLY A 169 4.06 6.87 13.87
CA GLY A 169 5.22 6.06 14.23
C GLY A 169 5.22 5.58 15.69
N GLY A 170 4.07 5.51 16.34
CA GLY A 170 3.96 5.09 17.72
C GLY A 170 4.02 3.57 17.90
N THR A 171 4.34 3.14 19.11
CA THR A 171 4.39 1.70 19.47
C THR A 171 3.06 1.00 19.19
N PHE A 172 1.94 1.66 19.50
CA PHE A 172 0.61 1.10 19.29
C PHE A 172 0.32 0.84 17.81
N GLU A 173 0.63 1.78 16.92
CA GLU A 173 0.41 1.66 15.48
C GLU A 173 1.25 0.51 14.89
N PHE A 174 2.52 0.39 15.31
CA PHE A 174 3.38 -0.71 14.89
C PHE A 174 2.88 -2.06 15.41
N HIS A 175 2.41 -2.14 16.67
CA HIS A 175 1.83 -3.38 17.18
C HIS A 175 0.61 -3.80 16.35
N LYS A 176 -0.29 -2.87 16.02
CA LYS A 176 -1.45 -3.18 15.17
C LYS A 176 -1.06 -3.65 13.76
N MET A 177 -0.03 -3.05 13.17
CA MET A 177 0.52 -3.53 11.91
C MET A 177 1.09 -4.94 12.03
N TYR A 178 1.87 -5.22 13.07
CA TYR A 178 2.45 -6.55 13.31
C TYR A 178 1.39 -7.59 13.62
N ASP A 179 0.39 -7.26 14.43
CA ASP A 179 -0.77 -8.11 14.72
C ASP A 179 -1.46 -8.56 13.43
N HIS A 180 -1.66 -7.63 12.49
CA HIS A 180 -2.31 -7.92 11.22
C HIS A 180 -1.50 -8.93 10.40
N PHE A 181 -0.18 -8.76 10.31
CA PHE A 181 0.68 -9.72 9.62
C PHE A 181 0.78 -11.06 10.34
N VAL A 182 0.93 -11.08 11.67
CA VAL A 182 0.97 -12.33 12.45
C VAL A 182 -0.32 -13.12 12.26
N LYS A 183 -1.46 -12.45 12.37
CA LYS A 183 -2.78 -13.07 12.22
C LYS A 183 -2.99 -13.65 10.83
N TYR A 184 -2.65 -12.91 9.78
CA TYR A 184 -3.07 -13.25 8.43
C TYR A 184 -1.99 -13.85 7.51
N LEU A 185 -0.70 -13.65 7.80
CA LEU A 185 0.37 -14.35 7.09
C LEU A 185 0.85 -15.60 7.83
N LEU A 186 1.02 -15.52 9.15
CA LEU A 186 1.50 -16.64 9.93
C LEU A 186 0.37 -17.56 10.42
N ASN A 187 -0.89 -17.09 10.39
CA ASN A 187 -2.04 -17.77 10.98
C ASN A 187 -1.80 -18.13 12.45
N GLN A 188 -1.20 -17.20 13.19
CA GLN A 188 -0.87 -17.34 14.61
C GLN A 188 -1.71 -16.38 15.45
N PRO A 189 -1.93 -16.67 16.74
CA PRO A 189 -2.49 -15.69 17.65
C PRO A 189 -1.58 -14.47 17.72
N VAL A 190 -2.19 -13.29 17.88
CA VAL A 190 -1.41 -12.04 18.03
C VAL A 190 -0.62 -12.07 19.33
N PRO A 191 0.60 -11.50 19.34
CA PRO A 191 1.40 -11.42 20.57
C PRO A 191 0.71 -10.59 21.65
N GLU A 192 0.93 -10.95 22.89
CA GLU A 192 0.67 -10.05 24.02
C GLU A 192 1.84 -9.05 24.08
N TRP A 193 1.52 -7.77 23.92
CA TRP A 193 2.51 -6.69 23.98
C TRP A 193 2.55 -6.12 25.40
N GLU A 194 3.72 -6.08 26.02
CA GLU A 194 3.98 -5.47 27.32
C GLU A 194 4.15 -3.94 27.23
#